data_27d651031868faf15b9db4301ec42de2
#
_entry.id   27d651031868faf15b9db4301ec42de2
#
_cell.length_a   1.000
_cell.length_b   1.000
_cell.length_c   1.000
_cell.angle_alpha   90.00
_cell.angle_beta   90.00
_cell.angle_gamma   90.00
#
_symmetry.space_group_name_H-M   'P 1'
#
loop_
_entity.id
_entity.type
_entity.pdbx_description
1 polymer ?
#
loop_
_entity_poly.entity_id
_entity_poly.type
_entity_poly.pdbx_seq_one_letter_code
_entity_poly.pdbx_strand_id
1 'polypeptide(L)'
;MNTRRYVRTMDLRSDPDLIAEYRRRHARGNVWPEVVAGIREVGITAMDIFILGTRLVMILETPADLDLDEAFAHLATLPKQQEWEDFMSVFQHCLLYTSPSPRDRTR
;
A
#
# COMPACT_ATOMS: atom_id res chain seq x y z
N MET A 1 13.15 -21.48 -3.23
CA MET A 1 12.32 -20.75 -2.29
C MET A 1 11.05 -20.33 -2.95
N ASN A 2 9.97 -20.61 -2.32
CA ASN A 2 8.67 -20.25 -2.89
C ASN A 2 8.26 -18.86 -2.44
N THR A 3 7.74 -18.09 -3.37
CA THR A 3 7.20 -16.78 -3.08
C THR A 3 5.77 -16.71 -3.59
N ARG A 4 5.07 -15.69 -3.13
CA ARG A 4 3.70 -15.47 -3.51
C ARG A 4 3.53 -14.01 -3.85
N ARG A 5 2.74 -13.72 -4.89
CA ARG A 5 2.45 -12.36 -5.29
C ARG A 5 1.00 -12.04 -5.05
N TYR A 6 0.77 -10.81 -4.64
CA TYR A 6 -0.57 -10.29 -4.41
C TYR A 6 -0.73 -9.02 -5.20
N VAL A 7 -1.88 -8.83 -5.82
CA VAL A 7 -2.19 -7.61 -6.57
C VAL A 7 -3.36 -6.94 -5.90
N ARG A 8 -3.21 -5.67 -5.56
CA ARG A 8 -4.26 -4.87 -4.96
C ARG A 8 -4.45 -3.61 -5.79
N THR A 9 -5.67 -3.14 -5.86
CA THR A 9 -5.97 -1.93 -6.61
C THR A 9 -6.81 -0.99 -5.76
N MET A 10 -6.69 0.30 -6.06
CA MET A 10 -7.56 1.30 -5.47
C MET A 10 -7.60 2.52 -6.38
N ASP A 11 -8.55 3.41 -6.15
CA ASP A 11 -8.65 4.61 -6.93
C ASP A 11 -8.08 5.78 -6.16
N LEU A 12 -7.34 6.64 -6.88
CA LEU A 12 -6.90 7.92 -6.35
C LEU A 12 -7.94 8.97 -6.70
N ARG A 13 -7.93 10.08 -5.98
CA ARG A 13 -8.78 11.21 -6.32
C ARG A 13 -8.38 11.70 -7.71
N SER A 14 -9.36 12.08 -8.52
CA SER A 14 -9.10 12.51 -9.89
C SER A 14 -8.67 13.98 -9.91
N ASP A 15 -7.59 14.26 -9.25
CA ASP A 15 -7.00 15.58 -9.14
C ASP A 15 -5.54 15.47 -9.60
N PRO A 16 -5.17 16.07 -10.74
CA PRO A 16 -3.81 15.91 -11.25
C PRO A 16 -2.73 16.33 -10.27
N ASP A 17 -2.98 17.35 -9.47
CA ASP A 17 -1.98 17.83 -8.51
C ASP A 17 -1.79 16.81 -7.40
N LEU A 18 -2.87 16.20 -6.93
CA LEU A 18 -2.78 15.18 -5.90
C LEU A 18 -2.09 13.93 -6.44
N ILE A 19 -2.38 13.55 -7.68
CA ILE A 19 -1.73 12.39 -8.29
C ILE A 19 -0.23 12.64 -8.44
N ALA A 20 0.17 13.84 -8.86
CA ALA A 20 1.58 14.18 -8.98
C ALA A 20 2.26 14.13 -7.62
N GLU A 21 1.59 14.63 -6.58
CA GLU A 21 2.13 14.59 -5.23
C GLU A 21 2.27 13.15 -4.73
N TYR A 22 1.28 12.31 -5.01
CA TYR A 22 1.34 10.90 -4.63
C TYR A 22 2.56 10.23 -5.25
N ARG A 23 2.80 10.47 -6.55
CA ARG A 23 3.98 9.94 -7.23
C ARG A 23 5.25 10.42 -6.57
N ARG A 24 5.32 11.69 -6.23
CA ARG A 24 6.51 12.26 -5.61
C ARG A 24 6.78 11.64 -4.26
N ARG A 25 5.72 11.42 -3.45
CA ARG A 25 5.89 10.85 -2.12
C ARG A 25 6.33 9.39 -2.15
N HIS A 26 6.07 8.70 -3.27
CA HIS A 26 6.46 7.31 -3.42
C HIS A 26 7.73 7.14 -4.25
N ALA A 27 8.33 8.23 -4.70
CA ALA A 27 9.58 8.15 -5.42
C ALA A 27 10.67 7.60 -4.51
N ARG A 28 11.67 6.99 -5.14
CA ARG A 28 12.77 6.40 -4.38
C ARG A 28 13.39 7.43 -3.45
N GLY A 29 13.52 7.07 -2.19
CA GLY A 29 14.11 7.93 -1.18
C GLY A 29 13.13 8.88 -0.52
N ASN A 30 11.90 8.96 -0.99
CA ASN A 30 10.91 9.88 -0.43
C ASN A 30 9.94 9.19 0.52
N VAL A 31 9.82 7.87 0.45
CA VAL A 31 9.00 7.14 1.41
C VAL A 31 9.72 7.18 2.76
N TRP A 32 8.97 7.42 3.82
CA TRP A 32 9.57 7.51 5.14
C TRP A 32 10.35 6.24 5.46
N PRO A 33 11.58 6.38 5.99
CA PRO A 33 12.41 5.20 6.28
C PRO A 33 11.72 4.20 7.20
N GLU A 34 10.96 4.67 8.18
CA GLU A 34 10.27 3.78 9.10
C GLU A 34 9.23 2.94 8.39
N VAL A 35 8.59 3.49 7.35
CA VAL A 35 7.60 2.77 6.58
C VAL A 35 8.26 1.63 5.82
N VAL A 36 9.37 1.91 5.16
CA VAL A 36 10.12 0.89 4.41
C VAL A 36 10.63 -0.19 5.35
N ALA A 37 11.20 0.23 6.48
CA ALA A 37 11.73 -0.73 7.44
C ALA A 37 10.64 -1.64 7.99
N GLY A 38 9.46 -1.07 8.28
CA GLY A 38 8.35 -1.86 8.80
C GLY A 38 7.85 -2.89 7.80
N ILE A 39 7.75 -2.50 6.54
CA ILE A 39 7.32 -3.42 5.49
C ILE A 39 8.25 -4.62 5.42
N ARG A 40 9.55 -4.38 5.51
CA ARG A 40 10.52 -5.47 5.51
C ARG A 40 10.45 -6.30 6.78
N GLU A 41 10.23 -5.64 7.90
CA GLU A 41 10.21 -6.33 9.18
C GLU A 41 9.10 -7.37 9.25
N VAL A 42 7.94 -7.09 8.64
CA VAL A 42 6.82 -8.03 8.68
C VAL A 42 6.94 -9.12 7.62
N GLY A 43 7.98 -9.08 6.78
CA GLY A 43 8.27 -10.16 5.86
C GLY A 43 7.90 -9.91 4.41
N ILE A 44 7.42 -8.73 4.06
CA ILE A 44 7.14 -8.39 2.67
C ILE A 44 8.47 -8.09 1.98
N THR A 45 8.77 -8.85 0.94
CA THR A 45 10.09 -8.79 0.30
C THR A 45 10.14 -7.83 -0.87
N ALA A 46 9.00 -7.52 -1.46
CA ALA A 46 8.94 -6.54 -2.56
C ALA A 46 7.56 -5.91 -2.59
N MET A 47 7.53 -4.65 -2.96
CA MET A 47 6.28 -3.91 -3.11
C MET A 47 6.47 -2.89 -4.22
N ASP A 48 5.71 -3.03 -5.29
CA ASP A 48 5.74 -2.10 -6.42
C ASP A 48 4.38 -1.46 -6.57
N ILE A 49 4.38 -0.17 -6.88
CA ILE A 49 3.14 0.58 -7.05
C ILE A 49 3.15 1.21 -8.43
N PHE A 50 2.09 0.99 -9.18
CA PHE A 50 1.92 1.56 -10.51
C PHE A 50 0.68 2.42 -10.54
N ILE A 51 0.72 3.48 -11.32
CA ILE A 51 -0.43 4.37 -11.48
C ILE A 51 -0.77 4.46 -12.96
N LEU A 52 -2.04 4.20 -13.27
CA LEU A 52 -2.57 4.32 -14.61
C LEU A 52 -3.80 5.20 -14.53
N GLY A 53 -3.65 6.47 -14.94
CA GLY A 53 -4.72 7.44 -14.73
C GLY A 53 -4.95 7.65 -13.24
N THR A 54 -6.14 7.32 -12.77
CA THR A 54 -6.48 7.39 -11.35
C THR A 54 -6.42 6.03 -10.67
N ARG A 55 -6.13 4.97 -11.42
CA ARG A 55 -6.09 3.62 -10.87
C ARG A 55 -4.69 3.33 -10.34
N LEU A 56 -4.63 2.93 -9.09
CA LEU A 56 -3.39 2.51 -8.47
C LEU A 56 -3.37 0.99 -8.40
N VAL A 57 -2.25 0.40 -8.79
CA VAL A 57 -2.05 -1.05 -8.72
C VAL A 57 -0.81 -1.29 -7.88
N MET A 58 -0.97 -2.10 -6.82
CA MET A 58 0.13 -2.46 -5.94
C MET A 58 0.39 -3.95 -6.09
N ILE A 59 1.65 -4.30 -6.33
CA ILE A 59 2.07 -5.69 -6.42
C ILE A 59 3.00 -5.98 -5.27
N LEU A 60 2.63 -6.95 -4.44
CA LEU A 60 3.40 -7.36 -3.27
C LEU A 60 4.00 -8.73 -3.52
N GLU A 61 5.20 -8.95 -3.01
CA GLU A 61 5.81 -10.27 -3.01
C GLU A 61 6.19 -10.64 -1.60
N THR A 62 5.87 -11.87 -1.21
CA THR A 62 6.15 -12.38 0.13
C THR A 62 6.61 -13.82 0.05
N PRO A 63 7.24 -14.32 1.12
CA PRO A 63 7.44 -15.78 1.22
C PRO A 63 6.08 -16.48 1.15
N ALA A 64 6.07 -17.68 0.61
CA ALA A 64 4.81 -18.39 0.38
C ALA A 64 4.08 -18.74 1.67
N ASP A 65 4.82 -18.88 2.76
CA ASP A 65 4.23 -19.26 4.05
C ASP A 65 3.84 -18.07 4.91
N LEU A 66 3.99 -16.83 4.41
CA LEU A 66 3.60 -15.65 5.16
C LEU A 66 2.09 -15.45 5.09
N ASP A 67 1.48 -15.22 6.25
CA ASP A 67 0.08 -14.82 6.29
C ASP A 67 0.01 -13.31 6.11
N LEU A 68 -0.48 -12.87 4.96
CA LEU A 68 -0.46 -11.45 4.62
C LEU A 68 -1.34 -10.61 5.55
N ASP A 69 -2.48 -11.15 5.96
CA ASP A 69 -3.36 -10.41 6.86
C ASP A 69 -2.71 -10.19 8.22
N GLU A 70 -2.03 -11.20 8.73
CA GLU A 70 -1.27 -11.05 9.97
C GLU A 70 -0.12 -10.06 9.81
N ALA A 71 0.54 -10.12 8.65
CA ALA A 71 1.64 -9.20 8.38
C ALA A 71 1.16 -7.76 8.39
N PHE A 72 0.04 -7.48 7.76
CA PHE A 72 -0.50 -6.11 7.74
C PHE A 72 -0.98 -5.68 9.12
N ALA A 73 -1.58 -6.60 9.90
CA ALA A 73 -1.97 -6.27 11.26
C ALA A 73 -0.77 -5.90 12.12
N HIS A 74 0.31 -6.65 11.98
CA HIS A 74 1.56 -6.35 12.68
C HIS A 74 2.15 -5.02 12.21
N LEU A 75 2.14 -4.81 10.88
CA LEU A 75 2.69 -3.60 10.29
C LEU A 75 2.03 -2.36 10.88
N ALA A 76 0.72 -2.40 11.08
CA ALA A 76 -0.03 -1.26 11.58
C ALA A 76 0.40 -0.85 13.00
N THR A 77 1.06 -1.74 13.73
CA THR A 77 1.53 -1.44 15.08
C THR A 77 2.93 -0.84 15.11
N LEU A 78 3.63 -0.83 13.98
CA LEU A 78 5.01 -0.38 13.94
C LEU A 78 5.08 1.15 13.81
N PRO A 79 6.23 1.76 14.19
CA PRO A 79 6.34 3.22 14.19
C PRO A 79 6.06 3.84 12.85
N LYS A 80 5.34 4.94 12.85
CA LYS A 80 5.06 5.77 11.68
C LYS A 80 4.13 5.15 10.65
N GLN A 81 3.72 3.89 10.81
CA GLN A 81 2.88 3.25 9.80
C GLN A 81 1.49 3.89 9.76
N GLN A 82 0.88 4.12 10.92
CA GLN A 82 -0.44 4.72 10.96
C GLN A 82 -0.40 6.16 10.44
N GLU A 83 0.63 6.91 10.79
CA GLU A 83 0.77 8.26 10.30
C GLU A 83 0.92 8.29 8.78
N TRP A 84 1.66 7.35 8.22
CA TRP A 84 1.79 7.25 6.77
C TRP A 84 0.45 6.94 6.12
N GLU A 85 -0.30 6.00 6.69
CA GLU A 85 -1.62 5.65 6.15
C GLU A 85 -2.57 6.85 6.21
N ASP A 86 -2.55 7.57 7.32
CA ASP A 86 -3.39 8.75 7.45
C ASP A 86 -3.02 9.80 6.41
N PHE A 87 -1.72 9.98 6.17
CA PHE A 87 -1.24 10.91 5.18
C PHE A 87 -1.66 10.48 3.77
N MET A 88 -1.50 9.19 3.46
CA MET A 88 -1.86 8.68 2.14
C MET A 88 -3.36 8.73 1.88
N SER A 89 -4.17 8.69 2.92
CA SER A 89 -5.63 8.71 2.74
C SER A 89 -6.10 9.99 2.06
N VAL A 90 -5.33 11.06 2.15
CA VAL A 90 -5.66 12.33 1.50
C VAL A 90 -5.73 12.16 -0.03
N PHE A 91 -4.93 11.25 -0.57
CA PHE A 91 -4.84 11.06 -2.02
C PHE A 91 -5.84 10.05 -2.54
N GLN A 92 -6.48 9.29 -1.67
CA GLN A 92 -7.29 8.16 -2.07
C GLN A 92 -8.75 8.57 -2.19
N HIS A 93 -9.37 8.10 -3.26
CA HIS A 93 -10.78 8.38 -3.50
C HIS A 93 -11.68 7.56 -2.60
N CYS A 94 -11.26 6.35 -2.31
CA CYS A 94 -12.17 5.36 -1.79
C CYS A 94 -12.29 5.35 -0.28
N LEU A 95 -12.11 6.49 0.36
CA LEU A 95 -12.44 6.58 1.77
C LEU A 95 -13.88 6.16 2.03
N LEU A 96 -14.73 6.38 1.03
CA LEU A 96 -16.12 6.01 1.14
C LEU A 96 -16.35 4.53 1.00
N TYR A 97 -15.38 3.82 0.46
CA TYR A 97 -15.53 2.40 0.20
C TYR A 97 -14.82 1.54 1.21
N THR A 98 -14.57 2.10 2.32
CA THR A 98 -13.90 1.34 3.35
C THR A 98 -14.76 0.22 3.85
N SER A 99 -15.95 0.28 3.50
CA SER A 99 -16.73 -0.83 3.80
C SER A 99 -16.30 -1.97 3.04
N PRO A 100 -16.33 -2.61 3.39
CA PRO A 100 -16.03 -3.52 2.85
C PRO A 100 -16.17 -4.14 2.02
N SER A 101 -16.23 -4.03 1.74
CA SER A 101 -16.53 -4.62 0.95
C SER A 101 -15.96 -5.57 0.68
N PRO A 102 -16.22 -6.07 0.80
CA PRO A 102 -15.65 -7.03 0.49
C PRO A 102 -15.26 -7.22 -0.72
N ARG A 103 -15.47 -6.82 -1.21
CA ARG A 103 -15.11 -6.97 -2.33
C ARG A 103 -13.99 -6.85 -2.72
N ASP A 104 -13.75 -6.53 -2.17
CA ASP A 104 -12.91 -6.41 -2.42
C ASP A 104 -12.14 -6.98 -2.48
N ARG A 105 -12.24 -7.23 -2.33
CA ARG A 105 -11.60 -7.71 -2.41
C ARG A 105 -11.08 -8.32 -3.06
N THR A 106 -10.93 -8.27 -3.26
CA THR A 106 -10.41 -8.77 -3.82
C THR A 106 -9.99 -9.35 -4.23
N ARG A 107 -10.06 -9.62 -4.41
CA ARG A 107 -9.54 -10.21 -4.69
C ARG A 107 -9.18 -10.36 -5.27
#